data_ecba1dd59fd6bd9059f256fab73e54fa
#
_entry.id   ecba1dd59fd6bd9059f256fab73e54fa
#
_cell.length_a   1.000
_cell.length_b   1.000
_cell.length_c   1.000
_cell.angle_alpha   90.00
_cell.angle_beta   90.00
_cell.angle_gamma   90.00
#
_symmetry.space_group_name_H-M   'P 1'
#
loop_
_entity.id
_entity.type
_entity.pdbx_description
1 polymer ?
#
loop_
_entity_poly.entity_id
_entity_poly.type
_entity_poly.pdbx_seq_one_letter_code
_entity_poly.pdbx_strand_id
1 'polypeptide(L)'
;MRLLLALLCGLWISIATWLGGLNLPVAQATLLPASSTSLDMATEDVQAEVNDLFQQAFAATNTGDFATAEAYWTQILNRFPDNAAVWSNRGNARVSQNKLEEAIADYNKSMELAPDAPDPYLNRGTALEGLGRWEAAIADYNHVLELDPNDPAAFNNRGNAEAGLGQWDQAIADYRHAADLAPDYAFARANYALALYQAGQTEEAIRTMRNLVRKYPKFADMRAALTAALWVQGKRGEAESQWVSAVGLDSRYKDAQWALKVRRWPPAMVTALEKFLSLN
;
A
#
# COMPACT_ATOMS: atom_id res chain seq x y z
N MET A 1 -1.50 -13.96 -19.41
CA MET A 1 -1.58 -14.30 -17.98
C MET A 1 -0.45 -13.71 -17.13
N ARG A 2 0.64 -13.18 -17.70
CA ARG A 2 1.76 -12.56 -16.95
C ARG A 2 1.63 -11.06 -16.70
N LEU A 3 0.73 -10.36 -17.37
CA LEU A 3 0.50 -8.91 -17.17
C LEU A 3 -0.46 -8.57 -16.01
N LEU A 4 -1.26 -9.51 -15.54
CA LEU A 4 -2.25 -9.25 -14.50
C LEU A 4 -1.67 -9.23 -13.07
N LEU A 5 -0.54 -9.89 -12.83
CA LEU A 5 0.09 -9.94 -11.49
C LEU A 5 0.94 -8.69 -11.18
N ALA A 6 1.53 -8.07 -12.20
CA ALA A 6 2.29 -6.81 -12.02
C ALA A 6 1.42 -5.63 -11.55
N LEU A 7 0.11 -5.68 -11.81
CA LEU A 7 -0.86 -4.68 -11.34
C LEU A 7 -1.19 -4.79 -9.83
N LEU A 8 -0.86 -5.92 -9.18
CA LEU A 8 -1.24 -6.16 -7.79
C LEU A 8 -0.40 -5.39 -6.76
N CYS A 9 0.88 -5.21 -7.01
CA CYS A 9 1.75 -4.43 -6.13
C CYS A 9 1.89 -2.97 -6.61
N GLY A 10 1.89 -2.71 -7.92
CA GLY A 10 1.99 -1.35 -8.47
C GLY A 10 0.77 -0.46 -8.21
N LEU A 11 -0.43 -1.03 -8.03
CA LEU A 11 -1.65 -0.27 -7.77
C LEU A 11 -1.71 0.33 -6.35
N TRP A 12 -1.05 -0.27 -5.37
CA TRP A 12 -0.97 0.30 -4.03
C TRP A 12 -0.09 1.56 -3.97
N ILE A 13 0.98 1.59 -4.73
CA ILE A 13 1.90 2.74 -4.83
C ILE A 13 1.30 3.83 -5.72
N SER A 14 0.61 3.47 -6.81
CA SER A 14 0.04 4.45 -7.76
C SER A 14 -1.27 5.09 -7.30
N ILE A 15 -2.05 4.44 -6.42
CA ILE A 15 -3.31 5.00 -5.91
C ILE A 15 -3.06 6.03 -4.81
N ALA A 16 -1.99 5.89 -4.03
CA ALA A 16 -1.60 6.90 -3.04
C ALA A 16 -1.24 8.24 -3.70
N THR A 17 -0.63 8.22 -4.88
CA THR A 17 -0.28 9.44 -5.64
C THR A 17 -1.49 10.10 -6.30
N TRP A 18 -2.61 9.40 -6.50
CA TRP A 18 -3.78 9.96 -7.20
C TRP A 18 -4.82 10.61 -6.27
N LEU A 19 -4.82 10.30 -4.97
CA LEU A 19 -5.76 10.86 -3.99
C LEU A 19 -5.14 11.85 -2.98
N GLY A 20 -4.01 12.45 -3.32
CA GLY A 20 -3.40 13.52 -2.52
C GLY A 20 -2.53 12.97 -1.39
N GLY A 21 -1.29 12.77 -1.69
CA GLY A 21 -0.21 13.12 -0.79
C GLY A 21 0.09 12.21 0.38
N LEU A 22 0.02 10.89 0.23
CA LEU A 22 0.95 10.05 0.96
C LEU A 22 2.17 9.84 0.06
N ASN A 23 3.10 10.78 0.10
CA ASN A 23 4.47 10.48 -0.25
C ASN A 23 4.90 9.38 0.70
N LEU A 24 5.10 8.16 0.19
CA LEU A 24 5.95 7.21 0.90
C LEU A 24 7.25 7.97 1.17
N PRO A 25 7.73 8.05 2.42
CA PRO A 25 8.96 8.75 2.68
C PRO A 25 10.06 8.08 1.85
N VAL A 26 10.50 8.78 0.82
CA VAL A 26 11.72 8.41 0.13
C VAL A 26 12.82 8.77 1.11
N ALA A 27 13.44 7.77 1.73
CA ALA A 27 14.53 7.99 2.67
C ALA A 27 15.57 8.89 2.02
N GLN A 28 15.71 10.10 2.52
CA GLN A 28 16.73 11.05 2.03
C GLN A 28 18.09 10.58 2.53
N ALA A 29 18.90 10.06 1.60
CA ALA A 29 20.29 9.73 1.89
C ALA A 29 21.05 11.03 2.16
N THR A 30 21.40 11.29 3.41
CA THR A 30 22.29 12.40 3.78
C THR A 30 23.73 12.00 3.48
N LEU A 31 24.39 12.80 2.62
CA LEU A 31 25.81 12.66 2.33
C LEU A 31 26.63 13.36 3.42
N LEU A 32 27.67 12.69 3.92
CA LEU A 32 28.57 13.24 4.93
C LEU A 32 29.52 14.32 4.33
N PRO A 33 29.92 15.36 5.09
CA PRO A 33 30.81 16.39 4.58
C PRO A 33 32.27 15.92 4.48
N ALA A 34 32.96 16.29 3.39
CA ALA A 34 34.34 15.96 3.10
C ALA A 34 35.34 17.04 3.60
N SER A 35 36.54 16.60 4.00
CA SER A 35 37.69 17.46 4.32
C SER A 35 38.77 17.40 3.24
N SER A 36 39.49 18.53 3.05
CA SER A 36 40.19 19.03 1.86
C SER A 36 41.55 18.42 1.49
N THR A 37 41.86 18.50 0.21
CA THR A 37 43.03 18.66 -0.65
C THR A 37 43.16 17.57 -1.72
N SER A 38 43.76 17.74 -2.86
CA SER A 38 43.99 16.95 -4.10
C SER A 38 43.38 15.56 -4.31
N LEU A 39 42.92 14.86 -3.26
CA LEU A 39 41.88 13.82 -3.27
C LEU A 39 40.52 14.40 -3.65
N ASP A 40 40.33 15.73 -3.54
CA ASP A 40 39.02 16.37 -3.63
C ASP A 40 38.44 16.35 -5.05
N MET A 41 39.23 16.53 -6.09
CA MET A 41 38.69 16.51 -7.46
C MET A 41 38.20 15.11 -7.87
N ALA A 42 38.97 14.08 -7.53
CA ALA A 42 38.52 12.68 -7.79
C ALA A 42 37.32 12.30 -6.93
N THR A 43 37.17 12.88 -5.74
CA THR A 43 36.01 12.72 -4.87
C THR A 43 34.81 13.52 -5.34
N GLU A 44 35.02 14.73 -5.89
CA GLU A 44 33.94 15.54 -6.47
C GLU A 44 33.36 14.90 -7.73
N ASP A 45 34.18 14.34 -8.62
CA ASP A 45 33.71 13.61 -9.80
C ASP A 45 32.94 12.37 -9.44
N VAL A 46 33.40 11.57 -8.46
CA VAL A 46 32.68 10.39 -7.95
C VAL A 46 31.38 10.80 -7.29
N GLN A 47 31.37 11.89 -6.52
CA GLN A 47 30.18 12.41 -5.88
C GLN A 47 29.14 12.89 -6.91
N ALA A 48 29.58 13.57 -7.97
CA ALA A 48 28.72 14.03 -9.05
C ALA A 48 28.09 12.84 -9.80
N GLU A 49 28.87 11.80 -10.12
CA GLU A 49 28.38 10.58 -10.76
C GLU A 49 27.35 9.85 -9.88
N VAL A 50 27.60 9.75 -8.58
CA VAL A 50 26.68 9.12 -7.64
C VAL A 50 25.37 9.90 -7.51
N ASN A 51 25.45 11.23 -7.43
CA ASN A 51 24.28 12.10 -7.44
C ASN A 51 23.46 11.93 -8.73
N ASP A 52 24.10 11.78 -9.87
CA ASP A 52 23.43 11.51 -11.14
C ASP A 52 22.72 10.15 -11.12
N LEU A 53 23.35 9.09 -10.61
CA LEU A 53 22.71 7.78 -10.43
C LEU A 53 21.47 7.85 -9.51
N PHE A 54 21.53 8.61 -8.41
CA PHE A 54 20.38 8.84 -7.56
C PHE A 54 19.24 9.52 -8.31
N GLN A 55 19.54 10.61 -9.06
CA GLN A 55 18.52 11.30 -9.85
C GLN A 55 17.90 10.40 -10.91
N GLN A 56 18.69 9.59 -11.60
CA GLN A 56 18.20 8.64 -12.59
C GLN A 56 17.34 7.54 -11.96
N ALA A 57 17.74 7.02 -10.79
CA ALA A 57 16.96 6.00 -10.05
C ALA A 57 15.59 6.56 -9.62
N PHE A 58 15.56 7.77 -9.08
CA PHE A 58 14.29 8.42 -8.70
C PHE A 58 13.44 8.77 -9.92
N ALA A 59 14.04 9.27 -11.01
CA ALA A 59 13.31 9.55 -12.24
C ALA A 59 12.66 8.29 -12.82
N ALA A 60 13.40 7.18 -12.88
CA ALA A 60 12.88 5.89 -13.30
C ALA A 60 11.74 5.38 -12.39
N THR A 61 11.90 5.53 -11.06
CA THR A 61 10.84 5.21 -10.09
C THR A 61 9.58 6.04 -10.35
N ASN A 62 9.72 7.35 -10.54
CA ASN A 62 8.61 8.28 -10.75
C ASN A 62 7.88 8.04 -12.09
N THR A 63 8.57 7.52 -13.09
CA THR A 63 7.97 7.15 -14.39
C THR A 63 7.41 5.73 -14.41
N GLY A 64 7.59 4.95 -13.33
CA GLY A 64 7.15 3.56 -13.24
C GLY A 64 8.06 2.57 -13.96
N ASP A 65 9.26 2.99 -14.38
CA ASP A 65 10.28 2.08 -14.93
C ASP A 65 11.12 1.46 -13.81
N PHE A 66 10.46 0.55 -13.08
CA PHE A 66 11.06 -0.06 -11.89
C PHE A 66 12.24 -0.98 -12.21
N ALA A 67 12.33 -1.50 -13.43
CA ALA A 67 13.48 -2.31 -13.85
C ALA A 67 14.74 -1.44 -13.99
N THR A 68 14.61 -0.28 -14.60
CA THR A 68 15.68 0.70 -14.72
C THR A 68 16.03 1.29 -13.32
N ALA A 69 15.03 1.56 -12.48
CA ALA A 69 15.27 2.00 -11.11
C ALA A 69 16.09 0.96 -10.31
N GLU A 70 15.73 -0.32 -10.36
CA GLU A 70 16.49 -1.41 -9.72
C GLU A 70 17.95 -1.47 -10.21
N ALA A 71 18.17 -1.27 -11.51
CA ALA A 71 19.51 -1.27 -12.09
C ALA A 71 20.38 -0.11 -11.53
N TYR A 72 19.84 1.10 -11.46
CA TYR A 72 20.54 2.24 -10.88
C TYR A 72 20.80 2.06 -9.37
N TRP A 73 19.81 1.60 -8.59
CA TRP A 73 20.01 1.28 -7.17
C TRP A 73 21.11 0.22 -6.97
N THR A 74 21.17 -0.76 -7.87
CA THR A 74 22.23 -1.78 -7.83
C THR A 74 23.61 -1.21 -8.13
N GLN A 75 23.74 -0.27 -9.08
CA GLN A 75 25.00 0.42 -9.35
C GLN A 75 25.48 1.23 -8.15
N ILE A 76 24.55 1.90 -7.45
CA ILE A 76 24.87 2.64 -6.23
C ILE A 76 25.34 1.68 -5.13
N LEU A 77 24.66 0.55 -4.92
CA LEU A 77 25.02 -0.45 -3.90
C LEU A 77 26.37 -1.13 -4.16
N ASN A 78 26.78 -1.26 -5.42
CA ASN A 78 28.11 -1.77 -5.76
C ASN A 78 29.24 -0.86 -5.26
N ARG A 79 28.95 0.42 -5.08
CA ARG A 79 29.90 1.44 -4.57
C ARG A 79 29.72 1.70 -3.08
N PHE A 80 28.46 1.67 -2.60
CA PHE A 80 28.07 1.99 -1.22
C PHE A 80 27.20 0.88 -0.64
N PRO A 81 27.78 -0.31 -0.36
CA PRO A 81 27.02 -1.47 0.12
C PRO A 81 26.43 -1.28 1.51
N ASP A 82 26.92 -0.30 2.29
CA ASP A 82 26.46 -0.03 3.64
C ASP A 82 25.39 1.06 3.72
N ASN A 83 24.83 1.47 2.58
CA ASN A 83 23.75 2.47 2.55
C ASN A 83 22.39 1.80 2.71
N ALA A 84 21.84 1.83 3.93
CA ALA A 84 20.55 1.22 4.27
C ALA A 84 19.40 1.74 3.40
N ALA A 85 19.34 3.05 3.14
CA ALA A 85 18.28 3.65 2.35
C ALA A 85 18.27 3.15 0.89
N VAL A 86 19.44 2.90 0.31
CA VAL A 86 19.54 2.39 -1.07
C VAL A 86 19.07 0.94 -1.15
N TRP A 87 19.35 0.12 -0.14
CA TRP A 87 18.80 -1.23 -0.04
C TRP A 87 17.26 -1.19 0.00
N SER A 88 16.69 -0.33 0.85
CA SER A 88 15.23 -0.17 0.96
C SER A 88 14.61 0.31 -0.38
N ASN A 89 15.22 1.28 -1.05
CA ASN A 89 14.73 1.80 -2.33
C ASN A 89 14.80 0.74 -3.45
N ARG A 90 15.84 -0.10 -3.47
CA ARG A 90 15.89 -1.23 -4.40
C ARG A 90 14.80 -2.25 -4.09
N GLY A 91 14.58 -2.54 -2.81
CA GLY A 91 13.46 -3.37 -2.37
C GLY A 91 12.11 -2.84 -2.87
N ASN A 92 11.86 -1.53 -2.77
CA ASN A 92 10.64 -0.90 -3.29
C ASN A 92 10.49 -1.08 -4.81
N ALA A 93 11.57 -0.91 -5.57
CA ALA A 93 11.56 -1.15 -7.01
C ALA A 93 11.27 -2.63 -7.35
N ARG A 94 11.76 -3.56 -6.53
CA ARG A 94 11.49 -5.01 -6.66
C ARG A 94 10.06 -5.38 -6.30
N VAL A 95 9.48 -4.80 -5.25
CA VAL A 95 8.04 -4.97 -4.92
C VAL A 95 7.18 -4.55 -6.10
N SER A 96 7.47 -3.41 -6.70
CA SER A 96 6.74 -2.89 -7.87
C SER A 96 6.84 -3.80 -9.10
N GLN A 97 7.87 -4.65 -9.17
CA GLN A 97 8.04 -5.68 -10.18
C GLN A 97 7.50 -7.05 -9.75
N ASN A 98 6.85 -7.16 -8.60
CA ASN A 98 6.39 -8.41 -7.99
C ASN A 98 7.52 -9.41 -7.67
N LYS A 99 8.75 -8.92 -7.44
CA LYS A 99 9.92 -9.69 -6.98
C LYS A 99 9.98 -9.66 -5.45
N LEU A 100 8.95 -10.25 -4.81
CA LEU A 100 8.72 -10.05 -3.37
C LEU A 100 9.82 -10.66 -2.48
N GLU A 101 10.34 -11.83 -2.82
CA GLU A 101 11.39 -12.49 -2.04
C GLU A 101 12.71 -11.71 -2.12
N GLU A 102 13.07 -11.21 -3.30
CA GLU A 102 14.25 -10.38 -3.49
C GLU A 102 14.11 -9.03 -2.77
N ALA A 103 12.90 -8.47 -2.71
CA ALA A 103 12.61 -7.26 -1.95
C ALA A 103 12.79 -7.48 -0.45
N ILE A 104 12.29 -8.60 0.08
CA ILE A 104 12.46 -9.00 1.49
C ILE A 104 13.95 -9.12 1.83
N ALA A 105 14.76 -9.69 0.96
CA ALA A 105 16.21 -9.78 1.16
C ALA A 105 16.85 -8.38 1.26
N ASP A 106 16.44 -7.45 0.41
CA ASP A 106 16.93 -6.07 0.43
C ASP A 106 16.51 -5.34 1.72
N TYR A 107 15.25 -5.48 2.14
CA TYR A 107 14.78 -4.88 3.40
C TYR A 107 15.49 -5.48 4.61
N ASN A 108 15.77 -6.80 4.62
CA ASN A 108 16.56 -7.41 5.69
C ASN A 108 17.94 -6.76 5.80
N LYS A 109 18.60 -6.48 4.65
CA LYS A 109 19.88 -5.79 4.67
C LYS A 109 19.76 -4.33 5.11
N SER A 110 18.71 -3.64 4.71
CA SER A 110 18.43 -2.27 5.17
C SER A 110 18.25 -2.22 6.69
N MET A 111 17.48 -3.15 7.26
CA MET A 111 17.23 -3.26 8.71
C MET A 111 18.48 -3.66 9.51
N GLU A 112 19.35 -4.53 8.95
CA GLU A 112 20.64 -4.85 9.55
C GLU A 112 21.52 -3.60 9.70
N LEU A 113 21.51 -2.72 8.69
CA LEU A 113 22.31 -1.51 8.65
C LEU A 113 21.70 -0.34 9.44
N ALA A 114 20.38 -0.30 9.56
CA ALA A 114 19.64 0.76 10.26
C ALA A 114 18.42 0.17 11.01
N PRO A 115 18.64 -0.48 12.16
CA PRO A 115 17.58 -1.20 12.88
C PRO A 115 16.49 -0.30 13.46
N ASP A 116 16.77 0.98 13.68
CA ASP A 116 15.81 1.94 14.22
C ASP A 116 15.02 2.69 13.11
N ALA A 117 15.21 2.35 11.83
CA ALA A 117 14.47 2.93 10.74
C ALA A 117 13.14 2.18 10.53
N PRO A 118 11.95 2.83 10.67
CA PRO A 118 10.66 2.14 10.56
C PRO A 118 10.31 1.72 9.13
N ASP A 119 10.71 2.48 8.11
CA ASP A 119 10.31 2.28 6.73
C ASP A 119 10.63 0.88 6.17
N PRO A 120 11.86 0.31 6.36
CA PRO A 120 12.16 -1.04 5.86
C PRO A 120 11.28 -2.13 6.47
N TYR A 121 10.90 -2.00 7.75
CA TYR A 121 9.95 -2.92 8.40
C TYR A 121 8.55 -2.79 7.79
N LEU A 122 8.04 -1.56 7.65
CA LEU A 122 6.73 -1.31 7.04
C LEU A 122 6.65 -1.90 5.64
N ASN A 123 7.69 -1.68 4.83
CA ASN A 123 7.76 -2.14 3.45
C ASN A 123 7.95 -3.67 3.37
N ARG A 124 8.76 -4.29 4.26
CA ARG A 124 8.90 -5.74 4.34
C ARG A 124 7.60 -6.40 4.74
N GLY A 125 6.89 -5.85 5.72
CA GLY A 125 5.56 -6.30 6.11
C GLY A 125 4.60 -6.33 4.91
N THR A 126 4.59 -5.29 4.09
CA THR A 126 3.76 -5.24 2.86
C THR A 126 4.17 -6.32 1.84
N ALA A 127 5.46 -6.59 1.67
CA ALA A 127 5.93 -7.66 0.80
C ALA A 127 5.54 -9.05 1.34
N LEU A 128 5.63 -9.25 2.67
CA LEU A 128 5.18 -10.46 3.36
C LEU A 128 3.67 -10.69 3.22
N GLU A 129 2.85 -9.63 3.32
CA GLU A 129 1.42 -9.70 3.00
C GLU A 129 1.18 -10.17 1.56
N GLY A 130 1.97 -9.68 0.60
CA GLY A 130 1.92 -10.09 -0.80
C GLY A 130 2.12 -11.59 -1.00
N LEU A 131 2.91 -12.21 -0.11
CA LEU A 131 3.19 -13.64 -0.06
C LEU A 131 2.23 -14.44 0.85
N GLY A 132 1.27 -13.79 1.51
CA GLY A 132 0.36 -14.42 2.47
C GLY A 132 1.02 -14.80 3.79
N ARG A 133 2.20 -14.22 4.13
CA ARG A 133 2.93 -14.46 5.38
C ARG A 133 2.47 -13.47 6.46
N TRP A 134 1.18 -13.59 6.83
CA TRP A 134 0.47 -12.60 7.63
C TRP A 134 1.08 -12.38 9.01
N GLU A 135 1.43 -13.45 9.73
CA GLU A 135 2.01 -13.36 11.08
C GLU A 135 3.37 -12.65 11.07
N ALA A 136 4.18 -12.90 10.03
CA ALA A 136 5.46 -12.22 9.88
C ALA A 136 5.27 -10.73 9.55
N ALA A 137 4.27 -10.39 8.74
CA ALA A 137 3.90 -9.00 8.46
C ALA A 137 3.44 -8.27 9.74
N ILE A 138 2.60 -8.92 10.58
CA ILE A 138 2.15 -8.36 11.87
C ILE A 138 3.35 -8.08 12.78
N ALA A 139 4.34 -8.97 12.82
CA ALA A 139 5.54 -8.76 13.62
C ALA A 139 6.31 -7.51 13.17
N ASP A 140 6.44 -7.29 11.87
CA ASP A 140 7.08 -6.09 11.32
C ASP A 140 6.29 -4.82 11.66
N TYR A 141 4.97 -4.83 11.50
CA TYR A 141 4.14 -3.67 11.85
C TYR A 141 4.13 -3.38 13.35
N ASN A 142 4.19 -4.40 14.19
CA ASN A 142 4.35 -4.22 15.63
C ASN A 142 5.67 -3.49 15.94
N HIS A 143 6.76 -3.87 15.25
CA HIS A 143 8.04 -3.19 15.43
C HIS A 143 7.99 -1.73 14.97
N VAL A 144 7.31 -1.44 13.84
CA VAL A 144 7.07 -0.04 13.44
C VAL A 144 6.32 0.74 14.52
N LEU A 145 5.29 0.13 15.13
CA LEU A 145 4.51 0.77 16.19
C LEU A 145 5.26 0.88 17.55
N GLU A 146 6.30 0.08 17.76
CA GLU A 146 7.24 0.29 18.87
C GLU A 146 8.12 1.53 18.64
N LEU A 147 8.53 1.79 17.38
CA LEU A 147 9.34 2.93 16.99
C LEU A 147 8.50 4.22 16.85
N ASP A 148 7.33 4.12 16.22
CA ASP A 148 6.34 5.20 16.08
C ASP A 148 4.94 4.71 16.46
N PRO A 149 4.51 4.92 17.72
CA PRO A 149 3.20 4.49 18.20
C PRO A 149 2.00 5.17 17.55
N ASN A 150 2.22 6.17 16.69
CA ASN A 150 1.15 6.93 16.03
C ASN A 150 1.21 6.82 14.50
N ASP A 151 1.89 5.83 13.95
CA ASP A 151 1.93 5.61 12.49
C ASP A 151 0.60 5.03 11.99
N PRO A 152 -0.23 5.81 11.25
CA PRO A 152 -1.51 5.32 10.75
C PRO A 152 -1.37 4.28 9.64
N ALA A 153 -0.23 4.24 8.92
CA ALA A 153 0.01 3.25 7.88
C ALA A 153 0.31 1.89 8.51
N ALA A 154 1.10 1.86 9.60
CA ALA A 154 1.39 0.63 10.33
C ALA A 154 0.12 0.02 10.93
N PHE A 155 -0.77 0.81 11.55
CA PHE A 155 -2.06 0.31 12.02
C PHE A 155 -2.92 -0.21 10.86
N ASN A 156 -3.07 0.55 9.77
CA ASN A 156 -3.86 0.10 8.62
C ASN A 156 -3.33 -1.21 8.04
N ASN A 157 -2.02 -1.34 7.89
CA ASN A 157 -1.39 -2.52 7.30
C ASN A 157 -1.44 -3.72 8.26
N ARG A 158 -1.28 -3.50 9.58
CA ARG A 158 -1.50 -4.57 10.56
C ARG A 158 -2.93 -5.09 10.49
N GLY A 159 -3.91 -4.19 10.41
CA GLY A 159 -5.31 -4.55 10.18
C GLY A 159 -5.53 -5.35 8.88
N ASN A 160 -4.80 -5.06 7.81
CA ASN A 160 -4.85 -5.86 6.58
C ASN A 160 -4.34 -7.30 6.81
N ALA A 161 -3.23 -7.45 7.52
CA ALA A 161 -2.67 -8.75 7.83
C ALA A 161 -3.58 -9.56 8.79
N GLU A 162 -4.17 -8.90 9.80
CA GLU A 162 -5.16 -9.49 10.71
C GLU A 162 -6.43 -9.93 9.96
N ALA A 163 -6.93 -9.12 9.03
CA ALA A 163 -8.03 -9.48 8.15
C ALA A 163 -7.67 -10.68 7.26
N GLY A 164 -6.43 -10.78 6.79
CA GLY A 164 -5.89 -11.93 6.06
C GLY A 164 -5.94 -13.24 6.87
N LEU A 165 -5.76 -13.15 8.20
CA LEU A 165 -5.92 -14.25 9.15
C LEU A 165 -7.37 -14.48 9.60
N GLY A 166 -8.32 -13.65 9.14
CA GLY A 166 -9.72 -13.71 9.60
C GLY A 166 -9.96 -13.13 11.00
N GLN A 167 -8.98 -12.42 11.56
CA GLN A 167 -9.03 -11.78 12.89
C GLN A 167 -9.74 -10.43 12.80
N TRP A 168 -11.05 -10.45 12.47
CA TRP A 168 -11.81 -9.25 12.09
C TRP A 168 -11.96 -8.22 13.22
N ASP A 169 -12.04 -8.65 14.48
CA ASP A 169 -12.17 -7.74 15.62
C ASP A 169 -10.89 -6.89 15.81
N GLN A 170 -9.72 -7.51 15.67
CA GLN A 170 -8.42 -6.82 15.70
C GLN A 170 -8.30 -5.87 14.52
N ALA A 171 -8.57 -6.36 13.30
CA ALA A 171 -8.53 -5.54 12.09
C ALA A 171 -9.43 -4.30 12.19
N ILE A 172 -10.65 -4.44 12.72
CA ILE A 172 -11.58 -3.32 12.97
C ILE A 172 -10.96 -2.30 13.93
N ALA A 173 -10.34 -2.76 15.02
CA ALA A 173 -9.71 -1.88 16.00
C ALA A 173 -8.57 -1.09 15.36
N ASP A 174 -7.71 -1.75 14.60
CA ASP A 174 -6.56 -1.15 13.94
C ASP A 174 -6.97 -0.17 12.81
N TYR A 175 -7.92 -0.54 11.96
CA TYR A 175 -8.43 0.37 10.93
C TYR A 175 -9.10 1.62 11.53
N ARG A 176 -9.82 1.46 12.64
CA ARG A 176 -10.41 2.59 13.36
C ARG A 176 -9.31 3.51 13.87
N HIS A 177 -8.29 2.94 14.52
CA HIS A 177 -7.18 3.71 15.07
C HIS A 177 -6.44 4.48 13.96
N ALA A 178 -6.13 3.83 12.84
CA ALA A 178 -5.55 4.46 11.67
C ALA A 178 -6.42 5.62 11.12
N ALA A 179 -7.75 5.42 11.05
CA ALA A 179 -8.68 6.42 10.56
C ALA A 179 -8.87 7.61 11.53
N ASP A 180 -8.64 7.41 12.83
CA ASP A 180 -8.70 8.44 13.86
C ASP A 180 -7.41 9.27 13.90
N LEU A 181 -6.25 8.61 13.76
CA LEU A 181 -4.94 9.29 13.64
C LEU A 181 -4.84 10.12 12.36
N ALA A 182 -5.37 9.63 11.24
CA ALA A 182 -5.33 10.30 9.96
C ALA A 182 -6.73 10.40 9.33
N PRO A 183 -7.55 11.43 9.67
CA PRO A 183 -8.94 11.55 9.21
C PRO A 183 -9.12 11.65 7.69
N ASP A 184 -8.06 12.03 6.97
CA ASP A 184 -8.04 12.11 5.51
C ASP A 184 -7.51 10.83 4.84
N TYR A 185 -7.08 9.85 5.62
CA TYR A 185 -6.67 8.54 5.12
C TYR A 185 -7.89 7.71 4.71
N ALA A 186 -8.37 7.98 3.49
CA ALA A 186 -9.61 7.39 2.97
C ALA A 186 -9.58 5.86 2.95
N PHE A 187 -8.40 5.25 2.69
CA PHE A 187 -8.26 3.79 2.63
C PHE A 187 -8.43 3.11 3.99
N ALA A 188 -7.86 3.65 5.06
CA ALA A 188 -8.08 3.11 6.40
C ALA A 188 -9.57 3.11 6.77
N ARG A 189 -10.26 4.20 6.46
CA ARG A 189 -11.70 4.33 6.69
C ARG A 189 -12.53 3.41 5.78
N ALA A 190 -12.06 3.14 4.56
CA ALA A 190 -12.68 2.18 3.65
C ALA A 190 -12.52 0.75 4.17
N ASN A 191 -11.30 0.38 4.57
CA ASN A 191 -11.01 -0.93 5.16
C ASN A 191 -11.82 -1.15 6.44
N TYR A 192 -11.93 -0.12 7.29
CA TYR A 192 -12.81 -0.14 8.45
C TYR A 192 -14.26 -0.46 8.08
N ALA A 193 -14.82 0.22 7.07
CA ALA A 193 -16.20 -0.03 6.64
C ALA A 193 -16.40 -1.45 6.08
N LEU A 194 -15.43 -1.96 5.32
CA LEU A 194 -15.49 -3.32 4.78
C LEU A 194 -15.40 -4.38 5.89
N ALA A 195 -14.51 -4.17 6.86
CA ALA A 195 -14.36 -5.06 8.02
C ALA A 195 -15.59 -5.06 8.92
N LEU A 196 -16.21 -3.89 9.17
CA LEU A 196 -17.49 -3.78 9.86
C LEU A 196 -18.58 -4.60 9.18
N TYR A 197 -18.68 -4.53 7.85
CA TYR A 197 -19.65 -5.31 7.09
C TYR A 197 -19.40 -6.82 7.23
N GLN A 198 -18.15 -7.24 7.18
CA GLN A 198 -17.73 -8.62 7.39
C GLN A 198 -18.12 -9.13 8.78
N ALA A 199 -17.99 -8.29 9.81
CA ALA A 199 -18.36 -8.61 11.20
C ALA A 199 -19.88 -8.49 11.48
N GLY A 200 -20.70 -8.25 10.45
CA GLY A 200 -22.16 -8.11 10.59
C GLY A 200 -22.62 -6.75 11.15
N GLN A 201 -21.73 -5.80 11.37
CA GLN A 201 -22.05 -4.44 11.83
C GLN A 201 -22.54 -3.57 10.65
N THR A 202 -23.57 -4.08 9.96
CA THR A 202 -24.01 -3.59 8.64
C THR A 202 -24.45 -2.14 8.64
N GLU A 203 -25.15 -1.67 9.67
CA GLU A 203 -25.64 -0.27 9.73
C GLU A 203 -24.50 0.73 9.81
N GLU A 204 -23.50 0.43 10.63
CA GLU A 204 -22.32 1.30 10.76
C GLU A 204 -21.46 1.26 9.51
N ALA A 205 -21.28 0.09 8.90
CA ALA A 205 -20.59 -0.07 7.62
C ALA A 205 -21.22 0.80 6.53
N ILE A 206 -22.52 0.74 6.34
CA ILE A 206 -23.25 1.52 5.33
C ILE A 206 -23.15 3.02 5.63
N ARG A 207 -23.29 3.42 6.90
CA ARG A 207 -23.13 4.83 7.29
C ARG A 207 -21.73 5.35 6.93
N THR A 208 -20.71 4.56 7.22
CA THR A 208 -19.30 4.89 6.91
C THR A 208 -19.06 4.97 5.41
N MET A 209 -19.55 4.00 4.64
CA MET A 209 -19.46 3.99 3.16
C MET A 209 -20.16 5.21 2.54
N ARG A 210 -21.36 5.60 3.02
CA ARG A 210 -22.08 6.80 2.55
C ARG A 210 -21.27 8.07 2.82
N ASN A 211 -20.65 8.19 4.01
CA ASN A 211 -19.81 9.32 4.34
C ASN A 211 -18.58 9.41 3.42
N LEU A 212 -17.95 8.27 3.14
CA LEU A 212 -16.82 8.20 2.21
C LEU A 212 -17.20 8.59 0.78
N VAL A 213 -18.28 8.06 0.25
CA VAL A 213 -18.79 8.39 -1.09
C VAL A 213 -19.18 9.87 -1.21
N ARG A 214 -19.71 10.47 -0.14
CA ARG A 214 -20.03 11.91 -0.10
C ARG A 214 -18.76 12.77 -0.08
N LYS A 215 -17.76 12.39 0.73
CA LYS A 215 -16.48 13.12 0.84
C LYS A 215 -15.61 12.93 -0.41
N TYR A 216 -15.62 11.72 -0.97
CA TYR A 216 -14.81 11.31 -2.12
C TYR A 216 -15.69 10.76 -3.26
N PRO A 217 -16.34 11.63 -4.06
CA PRO A 217 -17.32 11.19 -5.08
C PRO A 217 -16.77 10.26 -6.16
N LYS A 218 -15.45 10.27 -6.37
CA LYS A 218 -14.76 9.41 -7.36
C LYS A 218 -14.23 8.10 -6.76
N PHE A 219 -14.58 7.75 -5.51
CA PHE A 219 -14.13 6.53 -4.87
C PHE A 219 -14.96 5.32 -5.33
N ALA A 220 -14.61 4.75 -6.47
CA ALA A 220 -15.32 3.65 -7.12
C ALA A 220 -15.51 2.44 -6.19
N ASP A 221 -14.46 2.08 -5.42
CA ASP A 221 -14.45 0.97 -4.47
C ASP A 221 -15.59 1.08 -3.46
N MET A 222 -15.72 2.23 -2.82
CA MET A 222 -16.76 2.45 -1.81
C MET A 222 -18.16 2.59 -2.42
N ARG A 223 -18.28 3.07 -3.66
CA ARG A 223 -19.57 3.06 -4.36
C ARG A 223 -20.04 1.66 -4.67
N ALA A 224 -19.15 0.80 -5.16
CA ALA A 224 -19.46 -0.60 -5.44
C ALA A 224 -19.80 -1.37 -4.15
N ALA A 225 -19.04 -1.16 -3.06
CA ALA A 225 -19.33 -1.77 -1.76
C ALA A 225 -20.68 -1.28 -1.20
N LEU A 226 -20.95 0.01 -1.27
CA LEU A 226 -22.23 0.58 -0.84
C LEU A 226 -23.41 0.03 -1.68
N THR A 227 -23.23 -0.13 -2.99
CA THR A 227 -24.22 -0.79 -3.86
C THR A 227 -24.58 -2.17 -3.33
N ALA A 228 -23.56 -3.01 -3.12
CA ALA A 228 -23.74 -4.39 -2.65
C ALA A 228 -24.47 -4.45 -1.28
N ALA A 229 -24.05 -3.63 -0.34
CA ALA A 229 -24.63 -3.56 1.00
C ALA A 229 -26.09 -3.07 0.98
N LEU A 230 -26.40 -2.02 0.20
CA LEU A 230 -27.75 -1.49 0.07
C LEU A 230 -28.69 -2.47 -0.61
N TRP A 231 -28.20 -3.18 -1.62
CA TRP A 231 -28.99 -4.20 -2.33
C TRP A 231 -29.46 -5.30 -1.38
N VAL A 232 -28.56 -5.83 -0.55
CA VAL A 232 -28.91 -6.85 0.45
C VAL A 232 -29.94 -6.31 1.46
N GLN A 233 -29.93 -5.00 1.76
CA GLN A 233 -30.94 -4.36 2.61
C GLN A 233 -32.26 -4.04 1.89
N GLY A 234 -32.42 -4.40 0.61
CA GLY A 234 -33.62 -4.09 -0.17
C GLY A 234 -33.76 -2.65 -0.61
N LYS A 235 -32.75 -1.79 -0.42
CA LYS A 235 -32.72 -0.37 -0.83
C LYS A 235 -32.32 -0.25 -2.31
N ARG A 236 -33.10 -0.89 -3.19
CA ARG A 236 -32.73 -1.13 -4.59
C ARG A 236 -32.43 0.14 -5.38
N GLY A 237 -33.28 1.16 -5.31
CA GLY A 237 -33.09 2.40 -6.08
C GLY A 237 -31.81 3.16 -5.70
N GLU A 238 -31.44 3.17 -4.39
CA GLU A 238 -30.18 3.77 -3.95
C GLU A 238 -28.99 2.91 -4.42
N ALA A 239 -29.09 1.59 -4.36
CA ALA A 239 -28.06 0.67 -4.83
C ALA A 239 -27.77 0.85 -6.31
N GLU A 240 -28.80 0.89 -7.16
CA GLU A 240 -28.68 1.08 -8.60
C GLU A 240 -28.03 2.44 -8.95
N SER A 241 -28.42 3.50 -8.25
CA SER A 241 -27.82 4.83 -8.40
C SER A 241 -26.32 4.83 -8.09
N GLN A 242 -25.91 4.15 -7.01
CA GLN A 242 -24.47 4.02 -6.67
C GLN A 242 -23.73 3.16 -7.70
N TRP A 243 -24.38 2.11 -8.20
CA TRP A 243 -23.79 1.20 -9.20
C TRP A 243 -23.45 1.89 -10.52
N VAL A 244 -24.35 2.68 -11.05
CA VAL A 244 -24.09 3.45 -12.29
C VAL A 244 -22.83 4.29 -12.13
N SER A 245 -22.69 4.94 -11.00
CA SER A 245 -21.50 5.75 -10.71
C SER A 245 -20.24 4.88 -10.50
N ALA A 246 -20.35 3.73 -9.82
CA ALA A 246 -19.24 2.84 -9.56
C ALA A 246 -18.63 2.30 -10.85
N VAL A 247 -19.46 1.72 -11.73
CA VAL A 247 -18.99 1.13 -13.00
C VAL A 247 -18.58 2.16 -14.03
N GLY A 248 -19.13 3.37 -13.96
CA GLY A 248 -18.67 4.50 -14.75
C GLY A 248 -17.27 4.96 -14.39
N LEU A 249 -16.87 4.79 -13.13
CA LEU A 249 -15.53 5.09 -12.64
C LEU A 249 -14.57 3.92 -12.86
N ASP A 250 -15.03 2.69 -12.60
CA ASP A 250 -14.22 1.48 -12.75
C ASP A 250 -15.11 0.27 -13.07
N SER A 251 -15.10 -0.14 -14.33
CA SER A 251 -15.94 -1.25 -14.83
C SER A 251 -15.53 -2.63 -14.31
N ARG A 252 -14.34 -2.76 -13.68
CA ARG A 252 -13.83 -4.04 -13.15
C ARG A 252 -14.68 -4.57 -11.99
N TYR A 253 -15.46 -3.71 -11.30
CA TYR A 253 -16.40 -4.14 -10.26
C TYR A 253 -17.55 -5.01 -10.77
N LYS A 254 -17.73 -5.14 -12.10
CA LYS A 254 -18.63 -6.15 -12.70
C LYS A 254 -18.14 -7.59 -12.50
N ASP A 255 -16.90 -7.79 -12.07
CA ASP A 255 -16.32 -9.07 -11.71
C ASP A 255 -16.08 -9.14 -10.20
N ALA A 256 -16.96 -9.89 -9.50
CA ALA A 256 -16.82 -10.10 -8.06
C ALA A 256 -15.52 -10.83 -7.67
N GLN A 257 -15.01 -11.69 -8.57
CA GLN A 257 -13.74 -12.38 -8.34
C GLN A 257 -12.55 -11.43 -8.44
N TRP A 258 -12.66 -10.37 -9.25
CA TRP A 258 -11.67 -9.31 -9.23
C TRP A 258 -11.70 -8.54 -7.90
N ALA A 259 -12.89 -8.24 -7.37
CA ALA A 259 -13.03 -7.58 -6.06
C ALA A 259 -12.42 -8.45 -4.93
N LEU A 260 -12.63 -9.77 -4.97
CA LEU A 260 -12.02 -10.70 -4.01
C LEU A 260 -10.49 -10.76 -4.15
N LYS A 261 -9.99 -11.05 -5.35
CA LYS A 261 -8.57 -11.42 -5.56
C LYS A 261 -7.65 -10.21 -5.67
N VAL A 262 -8.15 -9.13 -6.23
CA VAL A 262 -7.36 -7.92 -6.53
C VAL A 262 -7.58 -6.86 -5.47
N ARG A 263 -8.85 -6.58 -5.13
CA ARG A 263 -9.19 -5.59 -4.11
C ARG A 263 -9.15 -6.15 -2.70
N ARG A 264 -9.05 -7.49 -2.56
CA ARG A 264 -9.05 -8.21 -1.27
C ARG A 264 -10.27 -7.87 -0.40
N TRP A 265 -11.42 -7.70 -1.05
CA TRP A 265 -12.65 -7.48 -0.30
C TRP A 265 -12.97 -8.66 0.61
N PRO A 266 -13.51 -8.40 1.80
CA PRO A 266 -13.97 -9.46 2.71
C PRO A 266 -15.03 -10.36 2.06
N PRO A 267 -15.05 -11.66 2.37
CA PRO A 267 -15.98 -12.63 1.77
C PRO A 267 -17.46 -12.22 1.83
N ALA A 268 -17.92 -11.65 2.96
CA ALA A 268 -19.30 -11.19 3.08
C ALA A 268 -19.65 -10.06 2.08
N MET A 269 -18.70 -9.15 1.83
CA MET A 269 -18.91 -8.08 0.88
C MET A 269 -18.90 -8.58 -0.57
N VAL A 270 -18.03 -9.55 -0.89
CA VAL A 270 -18.02 -10.22 -2.20
C VAL A 270 -19.32 -10.94 -2.45
N THR A 271 -19.81 -11.72 -1.48
CA THR A 271 -21.12 -12.40 -1.54
C THR A 271 -22.27 -11.41 -1.77
N ALA A 272 -22.23 -10.24 -1.12
CA ALA A 272 -23.22 -9.19 -1.34
C ALA A 272 -23.18 -8.62 -2.76
N LEU A 273 -21.98 -8.44 -3.32
CA LEU A 273 -21.80 -8.00 -4.69
C LEU A 273 -22.30 -9.05 -5.70
N GLU A 274 -21.98 -10.32 -5.49
CA GLU A 274 -22.47 -11.43 -6.33
C GLU A 274 -24.01 -11.50 -6.35
N LYS A 275 -24.67 -11.33 -5.20
CA LYS A 275 -26.14 -11.24 -5.14
C LYS A 275 -26.71 -10.08 -5.97
N PHE A 276 -26.04 -8.93 -5.97
CA PHE A 276 -26.43 -7.82 -6.81
C PHE A 276 -26.25 -8.14 -8.29
N LEU A 277 -25.09 -8.66 -8.68
CA LEU A 277 -24.73 -8.96 -10.07
C LEU A 277 -25.56 -10.08 -10.70
N SER A 278 -26.04 -11.05 -9.88
CA SER A 278 -26.82 -12.18 -10.38
C SER A 278 -28.24 -11.83 -10.84
N LEU A 279 -28.72 -10.64 -10.50
CA LEU A 279 -30.09 -10.19 -10.79
C LEU A 279 -30.15 -9.01 -11.78
N ASN A 280 -28.99 -8.57 -12.27
CA ASN A 280 -28.81 -7.53 -13.28
C ASN A 280 -27.90 -8.01 -14.40
#